data_b35a209a9c71fd8fa2e4496cccec7dbb
#
_entry.id   b35a209a9c71fd8fa2e4496cccec7dbb
#
_cell.length_a   1.000
_cell.length_b   1.000
_cell.length_c   1.000
_cell.angle_alpha   90.00
_cell.angle_beta   90.00
_cell.angle_gamma   90.00
#
_symmetry.space_group_name_H-M   'P 1'
#
loop_
_entity.id
_entity.type
_entity.pdbx_description
1 polymer ?
#
loop_
_entity_poly.entity_id
_entity_poly.type
_entity_poly.pdbx_seq_one_letter_code
_entity_poly.pdbx_strand_id
1 'polypeptide(L)'
;MSSPVVTHATCPECGSKDAFSWYEKGKGYCHGGCGGKWIVTEDYVDIRKKEPKGFTYEGIRGLEPAVAEKYGIVIHTDDKGKPFRYAFKYPNNTKYRGYDEKSFWFKETGVSIVDFFGPPVNPASSKRLYITEGEFDAASLYQSMGSTWPVLSLPSGSIGDAFVKKQFDYLNSFQEIIYAGELDKAGMKAAERLYKALPSKFYYVPLTKWKDANEALMAGDGDELKWTALRPQRWT
;
A
#
# COMPACT_ATOMS: atom_id res chain seq x y z
N MET A 1 21.82 2.45 17.58
CA MET A 1 21.77 3.09 16.25
C MET A 1 20.38 3.70 16.12
N SER A 2 20.26 4.94 15.66
CA SER A 2 18.97 5.57 15.40
C SER A 2 18.23 4.80 14.30
N SER A 3 16.91 4.70 14.38
CA SER A 3 16.11 4.09 13.32
C SER A 3 16.21 4.92 12.05
N PRO A 4 16.19 4.29 10.86
CA PRO A 4 16.16 5.04 9.61
C PRO A 4 14.88 5.87 9.51
N VAL A 5 14.99 7.01 8.90
CA VAL A 5 13.90 7.97 8.74
C VAL A 5 13.16 7.81 7.41
N VAL A 6 13.85 7.30 6.38
CA VAL A 6 13.29 6.84 5.10
C VAL A 6 13.96 5.52 4.75
N THR A 7 13.19 4.52 4.35
CA THR A 7 13.67 3.21 3.89
C THR A 7 13.28 3.02 2.44
N HIS A 8 13.92 2.05 1.78
CA HIS A 8 13.64 1.71 0.38
C HIS A 8 13.88 2.86 -0.61
N ALA A 9 14.86 3.73 -0.34
CA ALA A 9 15.28 4.78 -1.25
C ALA A 9 16.28 4.27 -2.29
N THR A 10 16.41 5.01 -3.39
CA THR A 10 17.46 4.78 -4.37
C THR A 10 18.80 5.30 -3.83
N CYS A 11 19.84 4.49 -3.91
CA CYS A 11 21.17 4.90 -3.49
C CYS A 11 21.75 5.97 -4.44
N PRO A 12 22.18 7.15 -3.93
CA PRO A 12 22.70 8.22 -4.77
C PRO A 12 24.05 7.89 -5.44
N GLU A 13 24.81 6.94 -4.90
CA GLU A 13 26.11 6.55 -5.46
C GLU A 13 26.00 5.41 -6.49
N CYS A 14 25.30 4.32 -6.15
CA CYS A 14 25.27 3.15 -7.03
C CYS A 14 23.95 2.95 -7.78
N GLY A 15 22.95 3.79 -7.57
CA GLY A 15 21.66 3.69 -8.22
C GLY A 15 20.80 2.47 -7.83
N SER A 16 21.23 1.65 -6.87
CA SER A 16 20.44 0.50 -6.40
C SER A 16 19.10 0.97 -5.89
N LYS A 17 18.03 0.47 -6.47
CA LYS A 17 16.64 0.76 -6.05
C LYS A 17 16.34 -0.02 -4.79
N ASP A 18 15.52 0.57 -3.89
CA ASP A 18 15.05 -0.05 -2.64
C ASP A 18 16.13 -0.47 -1.62
N ALA A 19 17.41 -0.16 -1.88
CA ALA A 19 18.54 -0.63 -1.08
C ALA A 19 19.19 0.44 -0.20
N PHE A 20 18.56 1.60 -0.06
CA PHE A 20 19.12 2.72 0.67
C PHE A 20 18.19 3.18 1.78
N SER A 21 18.77 3.43 2.95
CA SER A 21 18.02 3.97 4.10
C SER A 21 18.61 5.31 4.50
N TRP A 22 17.78 6.34 4.54
CA TRP A 22 18.16 7.65 5.04
C TRP A 22 17.99 7.73 6.56
N TYR A 23 18.93 8.43 7.18
CA TYR A 23 18.97 8.78 8.60
C TYR A 23 18.98 10.31 8.73
N GLU A 24 18.95 10.82 9.95
CA GLU A 24 19.00 12.27 10.18
C GLU A 24 20.28 12.90 9.64
N LYS A 25 20.22 14.19 9.31
CA LYS A 25 21.36 15.03 8.88
C LYS A 25 22.02 14.60 7.57
N GLY A 26 21.23 14.14 6.59
CA GLY A 26 21.75 13.81 5.26
C GLY A 26 22.67 12.61 5.21
N LYS A 27 22.66 11.75 6.23
CA LYS A 27 23.38 10.48 6.25
C LYS A 27 22.48 9.35 5.76
N GLY A 28 23.02 8.48 4.94
CA GLY A 28 22.30 7.31 4.47
C GLY A 28 23.18 6.07 4.46
N TYR A 29 22.55 4.91 4.51
CA TYR A 29 23.24 3.62 4.47
C TYR A 29 22.75 2.81 3.28
N CYS A 30 23.69 2.39 2.43
CA CYS A 30 23.40 1.54 1.28
C CYS A 30 23.55 0.07 1.67
N HIS A 31 22.45 -0.68 1.61
CA HIS A 31 22.43 -2.12 1.85
C HIS A 31 22.74 -2.95 0.59
N GLY A 32 22.87 -2.29 -0.58
CA GLY A 32 23.02 -2.92 -1.89
C GLY A 32 24.40 -2.72 -2.52
N GLY A 33 24.42 -2.19 -3.74
CA GLY A 33 25.60 -2.14 -4.61
C GLY A 33 26.86 -1.46 -4.05
N CYS A 34 26.74 -0.64 -2.99
CA CYS A 34 27.90 -0.05 -2.29
C CYS A 34 28.49 -0.96 -1.20
N GLY A 35 27.97 -2.18 -1.03
CA GLY A 35 28.54 -3.16 -0.08
C GLY A 35 28.37 -2.79 1.40
N GLY A 36 27.28 -2.15 1.80
CA GLY A 36 27.04 -1.78 3.19
C GLY A 36 27.78 -0.51 3.64
N LYS A 37 27.73 0.54 2.83
CA LYS A 37 28.48 1.79 3.03
C LYS A 37 27.58 2.92 3.54
N TRP A 38 28.08 3.73 4.46
CA TRP A 38 27.51 5.03 4.83
C TRP A 38 27.86 6.08 3.79
N ILE A 39 26.85 6.84 3.38
CA ILE A 39 26.95 7.93 2.41
C ILE A 39 26.44 9.21 3.06
N VAL A 40 27.16 10.30 2.88
CA VAL A 40 26.77 11.65 3.32
C VAL A 40 26.63 12.51 2.09
N THR A 41 25.49 13.16 1.89
CA THR A 41 25.29 14.11 0.79
C THR A 41 24.85 15.46 1.34
N GLU A 42 25.45 16.53 0.82
CA GLU A 42 25.06 17.91 1.16
C GLU A 42 23.73 18.31 0.48
N ASP A 43 23.40 17.65 -0.63
CA ASP A 43 22.20 17.93 -1.45
C ASP A 43 20.94 17.19 -0.98
N TYR A 44 20.99 16.52 0.18
CA TYR A 44 19.84 15.81 0.68
C TYR A 44 18.71 16.75 1.07
N VAL A 45 17.65 16.75 0.29
CA VAL A 45 16.38 17.37 0.66
C VAL A 45 15.52 16.31 1.35
N ASP A 46 15.32 16.46 2.65
CA ASP A 46 14.40 15.60 3.40
C ASP A 46 12.96 15.84 2.93
N ILE A 47 12.52 15.04 1.95
CA ILE A 47 11.19 15.15 1.36
C ILE A 47 10.07 15.00 2.39
N ARG A 48 10.36 14.45 3.58
CA ARG A 48 9.38 14.34 4.67
C ARG A 48 9.06 15.69 5.29
N LYS A 49 10.04 16.58 5.32
CA LYS A 49 9.91 17.96 5.85
C LYS A 49 9.36 18.93 4.80
N LYS A 50 9.27 18.50 3.53
CA LYS A 50 8.74 19.34 2.46
C LYS A 50 7.23 19.50 2.64
N GLU A 51 6.78 20.73 2.92
CA GLU A 51 5.36 21.04 3.02
C GLU A 51 4.74 21.12 1.62
N PRO A 52 3.60 20.48 1.39
CA PRO A 52 2.91 20.58 0.11
C PRO A 52 2.33 21.98 -0.07
N LYS A 53 2.40 22.49 -1.29
CA LYS A 53 1.75 23.76 -1.70
C LYS A 53 0.48 23.51 -2.50
N GLY A 54 0.27 22.28 -2.94
CA GLY A 54 -0.92 21.82 -3.62
C GLY A 54 -1.05 20.31 -3.59
N PHE A 55 -2.16 19.82 -4.12
CA PHE A 55 -2.40 18.39 -4.31
C PHE A 55 -3.27 18.17 -5.55
N THR A 56 -3.23 16.94 -6.06
CA THR A 56 -4.11 16.49 -7.14
C THR A 56 -4.53 15.03 -6.94
N TYR A 57 -5.69 14.69 -7.48
CA TYR A 57 -6.18 13.32 -7.62
C TYR A 57 -5.93 12.76 -9.02
N GLU A 58 -5.45 13.57 -9.95
CA GLU A 58 -5.19 13.20 -11.33
C GLU A 58 -3.82 12.54 -11.50
N GLY A 59 -3.70 11.67 -12.51
CA GLY A 59 -2.43 11.03 -12.86
C GLY A 59 -1.93 10.00 -11.84
N ILE A 60 -2.80 9.47 -10.99
CA ILE A 60 -2.43 8.50 -9.96
C ILE A 60 -2.54 7.08 -10.53
N ARG A 61 -1.46 6.60 -11.16
CA ARG A 61 -1.27 5.18 -11.52
C ARG A 61 -2.51 4.50 -12.13
N GLY A 62 -3.15 5.15 -13.11
CA GLY A 62 -4.33 4.64 -13.79
C GLY A 62 -5.66 4.76 -13.02
N LEU A 63 -5.63 5.33 -11.81
CA LEU A 63 -6.85 5.57 -11.05
C LEU A 63 -7.63 6.75 -11.62
N GLU A 64 -8.95 6.59 -11.66
CA GLU A 64 -9.87 7.70 -11.87
C GLU A 64 -9.82 8.67 -10.68
N PRO A 65 -9.87 9.99 -10.92
CA PRO A 65 -9.81 11.00 -9.84
C PRO A 65 -10.84 10.75 -8.73
N ALA A 66 -12.07 10.37 -9.09
CA ALA A 66 -13.13 10.09 -8.12
C ALA A 66 -12.81 8.86 -7.23
N VAL A 67 -12.12 7.86 -7.76
CA VAL A 67 -11.67 6.69 -6.99
C VAL A 67 -10.52 7.06 -6.07
N ALA A 68 -9.54 7.83 -6.58
CA ALA A 68 -8.43 8.32 -5.79
C ALA A 68 -8.92 9.18 -4.61
N GLU A 69 -9.86 10.09 -4.85
CA GLU A 69 -10.49 10.91 -3.82
C GLU A 69 -11.22 10.07 -2.78
N LYS A 70 -12.04 9.11 -3.22
CA LYS A 70 -12.77 8.18 -2.35
C LYS A 70 -11.85 7.42 -1.41
N TYR A 71 -10.67 7.00 -1.90
CA TYR A 71 -9.66 6.29 -1.11
C TYR A 71 -8.75 7.23 -0.31
N GLY A 72 -8.83 8.54 -0.50
CA GLY A 72 -7.94 9.49 0.14
C GLY A 72 -6.48 9.33 -0.30
N ILE A 73 -6.27 9.01 -1.59
CA ILE A 73 -4.96 8.93 -2.25
C ILE A 73 -4.73 10.23 -3.00
N VAL A 74 -3.71 11.00 -2.62
CA VAL A 74 -3.39 12.25 -3.29
C VAL A 74 -1.92 12.31 -3.70
N ILE A 75 -1.62 13.06 -4.74
CA ILE A 75 -0.27 13.52 -5.06
C ILE A 75 -0.08 14.90 -4.44
N HIS A 76 0.94 15.04 -3.61
CA HIS A 76 1.38 16.35 -3.11
C HIS A 76 2.34 17.01 -4.11
N THR A 77 2.13 18.30 -4.36
CA THR A 77 2.94 19.11 -5.27
C THR A 77 3.65 20.24 -4.53
N ASP A 78 4.74 20.71 -5.11
CA ASP A 78 5.46 21.87 -4.63
C ASP A 78 4.86 23.19 -5.19
N ASP A 79 5.52 24.32 -4.94
CA ASP A 79 5.13 25.67 -5.38
C ASP A 79 5.09 25.84 -6.91
N LYS A 80 5.78 24.95 -7.65
CA LYS A 80 5.77 24.89 -9.11
C LYS A 80 4.80 23.87 -9.68
N GLY A 81 4.00 23.24 -8.83
CA GLY A 81 3.08 22.17 -9.21
C GLY A 81 3.77 20.82 -9.47
N LYS A 82 5.08 20.68 -9.18
CA LYS A 82 5.82 19.43 -9.40
C LYS A 82 5.46 18.41 -8.34
N PRO A 83 5.04 17.18 -8.73
CA PRO A 83 4.80 16.08 -7.81
C PRO A 83 6.07 15.70 -7.02
N PHE A 84 5.93 15.33 -5.74
CA PHE A 84 7.06 14.85 -4.95
C PHE A 84 6.75 13.70 -4.00
N ARG A 85 5.47 13.46 -3.66
CA ARG A 85 5.06 12.30 -2.89
C ARG A 85 3.59 11.96 -3.08
N TYR A 86 3.23 10.71 -2.88
CA TYR A 86 1.86 10.27 -2.62
C TYR A 86 1.56 10.35 -1.13
N ALA A 87 0.31 10.61 -0.80
CA ALA A 87 -0.21 10.52 0.57
C ALA A 87 -1.42 9.60 0.60
N PHE A 88 -1.45 8.69 1.57
CA PHE A 88 -2.51 7.72 1.83
C PHE A 88 -3.11 8.03 3.20
N LYS A 89 -4.36 8.42 3.22
CA LYS A 89 -5.03 8.85 4.46
C LYS A 89 -5.62 7.65 5.19
N TYR A 90 -5.04 7.33 6.34
CA TYR A 90 -5.58 6.37 7.30
C TYR A 90 -6.42 7.09 8.38
N PRO A 91 -7.27 6.36 9.13
CA PRO A 91 -8.08 6.97 10.19
C PRO A 91 -7.28 7.74 11.23
N ASN A 92 -6.11 7.27 11.61
CA ASN A 92 -5.29 7.82 12.70
C ASN A 92 -3.89 8.30 12.25
N ASN A 93 -3.56 8.21 10.97
CA ASN A 93 -2.27 8.65 10.45
C ASN A 93 -2.33 8.90 8.94
N THR A 94 -1.25 9.42 8.37
CA THR A 94 -1.04 9.48 6.92
C THR A 94 0.25 8.74 6.59
N LYS A 95 0.17 7.77 5.68
CA LYS A 95 1.34 7.12 5.10
C LYS A 95 1.74 7.88 3.85
N TYR A 96 3.02 8.10 3.70
CA TYR A 96 3.59 8.75 2.52
C TYR A 96 4.44 7.77 1.72
N ARG A 97 4.49 7.99 0.42
CA ARG A 97 5.39 7.32 -0.50
C ARG A 97 6.03 8.36 -1.41
N GLY A 98 7.35 8.29 -1.60
CA GLY A 98 8.06 9.11 -2.58
C GLY A 98 7.48 8.94 -3.98
N TYR A 99 7.38 10.04 -4.74
CA TYR A 99 6.78 10.01 -6.09
C TYR A 99 7.68 9.27 -7.08
N ASP A 100 8.96 9.65 -7.11
CA ASP A 100 9.96 9.11 -8.04
C ASP A 100 10.66 7.86 -7.51
N GLU A 101 10.52 7.57 -6.21
CA GLU A 101 11.18 6.44 -5.54
C GLU A 101 10.21 5.68 -4.61
N LYS A 102 10.50 4.40 -4.37
CA LYS A 102 9.71 3.56 -3.47
C LYS A 102 10.19 3.72 -2.02
N SER A 103 10.16 4.96 -1.50
CA SER A 103 10.43 5.27 -0.10
C SER A 103 9.11 5.46 0.66
N PHE A 104 9.03 4.96 1.92
CA PHE A 104 7.82 5.03 2.72
C PHE A 104 8.11 5.63 4.09
N TRP A 105 7.18 6.46 4.59
CA TRP A 105 7.21 6.96 5.97
C TRP A 105 5.80 7.33 6.43
N PHE A 106 5.63 7.55 7.72
CA PHE A 106 4.37 8.02 8.29
C PHE A 106 4.49 9.47 8.76
N LYS A 107 3.37 10.19 8.74
CA LYS A 107 3.30 11.56 9.24
C LYS A 107 3.62 11.60 10.72
N GLU A 108 2.92 10.77 11.49
CA GLU A 108 3.13 10.64 12.93
C GLU A 108 4.01 9.41 13.21
N THR A 109 5.16 9.64 13.82
CA THR A 109 6.07 8.56 14.24
C THR A 109 5.63 7.95 15.57
N GLY A 110 5.88 6.65 15.75
CA GLY A 110 5.51 5.94 16.99
C GLY A 110 4.03 5.55 17.09
N VAL A 111 3.20 5.89 16.11
CA VAL A 111 1.80 5.48 16.05
C VAL A 111 1.68 4.22 15.20
N SER A 112 1.31 3.10 15.83
CA SER A 112 1.03 1.85 15.11
C SER A 112 -0.23 1.97 14.29
N ILE A 113 -0.14 1.69 12.98
CA ILE A 113 -1.33 1.57 12.14
C ILE A 113 -1.83 0.14 12.25
N VAL A 114 -3.00 0.01 12.86
CA VAL A 114 -3.71 -1.28 13.05
C VAL A 114 -5.08 -1.27 12.40
N ASP A 115 -5.31 -0.32 11.49
CA ASP A 115 -6.53 -0.17 10.72
C ASP A 115 -6.26 -0.48 9.25
N PHE A 116 -7.28 -0.97 8.54
CA PHE A 116 -7.24 -1.08 7.10
C PHE A 116 -7.16 0.29 6.44
N PHE A 117 -6.55 0.34 5.26
CA PHE A 117 -6.65 1.48 4.37
C PHE A 117 -7.86 1.35 3.46
N GLY A 118 -8.54 2.44 3.23
CA GLY A 118 -9.68 2.57 2.31
C GLY A 118 -10.91 3.21 2.96
N PRO A 119 -11.98 3.40 2.20
CA PRO A 119 -13.21 3.98 2.71
C PRO A 119 -13.86 3.07 3.76
N PRO A 120 -14.55 3.65 4.75
CA PRO A 120 -15.28 2.86 5.74
C PRO A 120 -16.30 1.94 5.07
N VAL A 121 -16.32 0.68 5.46
CA VAL A 121 -17.26 -0.32 4.96
C VAL A 121 -18.18 -0.78 6.10
N ASN A 122 -19.49 -0.66 5.86
CA ASN A 122 -20.49 -1.26 6.75
C ASN A 122 -20.68 -2.74 6.35
N PRO A 123 -20.36 -3.70 7.23
CA PRO A 123 -20.51 -5.12 6.94
C PRO A 123 -21.95 -5.52 6.54
N ALA A 124 -22.96 -4.82 7.04
CA ALA A 124 -24.36 -5.07 6.67
C ALA A 124 -24.66 -4.74 5.19
N SER A 125 -23.83 -3.92 4.55
CA SER A 125 -24.00 -3.51 3.14
C SER A 125 -23.35 -4.45 2.13
N SER A 126 -22.51 -5.38 2.57
CA SER A 126 -21.81 -6.31 1.67
C SER A 126 -21.56 -7.64 2.33
N LYS A 127 -21.76 -8.72 1.56
CA LYS A 127 -21.42 -10.08 1.99
C LYS A 127 -19.93 -10.38 1.88
N ARG A 128 -19.24 -9.69 1.00
CA ARG A 128 -17.82 -9.90 0.63
C ARG A 128 -16.98 -8.70 1.02
N LEU A 129 -15.79 -8.97 1.50
CA LEU A 129 -14.72 -7.97 1.65
C LEU A 129 -13.48 -8.46 0.91
N TYR A 130 -12.98 -7.64 0.00
CA TYR A 130 -11.69 -7.86 -0.65
C TYR A 130 -10.58 -7.17 0.14
N ILE A 131 -9.45 -7.85 0.29
CA ILE A 131 -8.27 -7.34 1.00
C ILE A 131 -7.06 -7.45 0.09
N THR A 132 -6.40 -6.32 -0.17
CA THR A 132 -5.14 -6.23 -0.91
C THR A 132 -3.96 -5.97 0.02
N GLU A 133 -2.73 -6.08 -0.50
CA GLU A 133 -1.53 -5.75 0.26
C GLU A 133 -1.20 -4.26 0.23
N GLY A 134 -1.39 -3.60 -0.93
CA GLY A 134 -1.02 -2.21 -1.16
C GLY A 134 -2.21 -1.27 -1.33
N GLU A 135 -2.01 0.01 -0.99
CA GLU A 135 -3.04 1.04 -1.07
C GLU A 135 -3.51 1.30 -2.51
N PHE A 136 -2.57 1.31 -3.46
CA PHE A 136 -2.92 1.44 -4.88
C PHE A 136 -3.71 0.23 -5.38
N ASP A 137 -3.38 -0.96 -4.89
CA ASP A 137 -4.06 -2.20 -5.30
C ASP A 137 -5.51 -2.20 -4.86
N ALA A 138 -5.80 -1.70 -3.65
CA ALA A 138 -7.16 -1.61 -3.18
C ALA A 138 -8.02 -0.69 -4.06
N ALA A 139 -7.51 0.49 -4.39
CA ALA A 139 -8.22 1.42 -5.25
C ALA A 139 -8.35 0.89 -6.69
N SER A 140 -7.30 0.24 -7.22
CA SER A 140 -7.30 -0.35 -8.56
C SER A 140 -8.28 -1.49 -8.70
N LEU A 141 -8.30 -2.41 -7.74
CA LEU A 141 -9.25 -3.52 -7.73
C LEU A 141 -10.69 -3.01 -7.60
N TYR A 142 -10.92 -2.04 -6.72
CA TYR A 142 -12.24 -1.40 -6.57
C TYR A 142 -12.72 -0.79 -7.89
N GLN A 143 -11.87 -0.01 -8.57
CA GLN A 143 -12.18 0.59 -9.87
C GLN A 143 -12.47 -0.48 -10.93
N SER A 144 -11.61 -1.48 -11.06
CA SER A 144 -11.75 -2.55 -12.03
C SER A 144 -13.05 -3.35 -11.84
N MET A 145 -13.50 -3.53 -10.59
CA MET A 145 -14.76 -4.19 -10.28
C MET A 145 -16.00 -3.27 -10.43
N GLY A 146 -15.87 -2.11 -11.07
CA GLY A 146 -16.96 -1.17 -11.31
C GLY A 146 -17.47 -0.52 -10.03
N SER A 147 -16.59 -0.32 -9.05
CA SER A 147 -16.88 0.36 -7.78
C SER A 147 -18.03 -0.26 -6.96
N THR A 148 -18.27 -1.56 -7.14
CA THR A 148 -19.41 -2.27 -6.53
C THR A 148 -19.06 -2.95 -5.22
N TRP A 149 -17.88 -3.61 -5.16
CA TRP A 149 -17.48 -4.39 -4.00
C TRP A 149 -16.53 -3.62 -3.09
N PRO A 150 -16.64 -3.75 -1.76
CA PRO A 150 -15.70 -3.12 -0.84
C PRO A 150 -14.32 -3.78 -0.96
N VAL A 151 -13.31 -2.96 -1.12
CA VAL A 151 -11.90 -3.36 -1.16
C VAL A 151 -11.14 -2.52 -0.15
N LEU A 152 -10.39 -3.16 0.72
CA LEU A 152 -9.50 -2.50 1.69
C LEU A 152 -8.07 -3.01 1.51
N SER A 153 -7.09 -2.23 1.92
CA SER A 153 -5.70 -2.67 1.94
C SER A 153 -5.20 -2.91 3.36
N LEU A 154 -4.29 -3.87 3.50
CA LEU A 154 -3.46 -4.00 4.69
C LEU A 154 -2.58 -2.75 4.85
N PRO A 155 -2.23 -2.36 6.10
CA PRO A 155 -1.34 -1.20 6.32
C PRO A 155 0.11 -1.48 5.89
N SER A 156 0.48 -2.74 5.79
CA SER A 156 1.77 -3.21 5.28
C SER A 156 1.67 -4.68 4.88
N GLY A 157 2.58 -5.17 4.04
CA GLY A 157 2.70 -6.59 3.69
C GLY A 157 3.05 -7.50 4.88
N SER A 158 3.38 -6.93 6.03
CA SER A 158 3.65 -7.66 7.27
C SER A 158 2.67 -7.23 8.36
N ILE A 159 1.56 -7.93 8.49
CA ILE A 159 0.63 -7.77 9.61
C ILE A 159 1.02 -8.69 10.76
N GLY A 160 0.85 -8.22 12.01
CA GLY A 160 1.05 -9.01 13.24
C GLY A 160 -0.26 -9.53 13.83
N ASP A 161 -0.14 -10.36 14.87
CA ASP A 161 -1.31 -10.92 15.57
C ASP A 161 -2.16 -9.84 16.23
N ALA A 162 -1.56 -8.73 16.66
CA ALA A 162 -2.27 -7.58 17.20
C ALA A 162 -3.25 -6.96 16.19
N PHE A 163 -2.85 -6.87 14.93
CA PHE A 163 -3.73 -6.42 13.85
C PHE A 163 -4.91 -7.37 13.67
N VAL A 164 -4.63 -8.67 13.52
CA VAL A 164 -5.67 -9.69 13.32
C VAL A 164 -6.65 -9.70 14.49
N LYS A 165 -6.14 -9.66 15.73
CA LYS A 165 -6.99 -9.63 16.94
C LYS A 165 -7.89 -8.38 16.98
N LYS A 166 -7.35 -7.21 16.65
CA LYS A 166 -8.14 -5.98 16.59
C LYS A 166 -9.23 -6.02 15.54
N GLN A 167 -8.93 -6.60 14.37
CA GLN A 167 -9.84 -6.61 13.22
C GLN A 167 -10.76 -7.85 13.18
N PHE A 168 -10.65 -8.78 14.12
CA PHE A 168 -11.33 -10.07 14.07
C PHE A 168 -12.85 -9.94 13.98
N ASP A 169 -13.49 -9.20 14.87
CA ASP A 169 -14.96 -9.07 14.89
C ASP A 169 -15.47 -8.37 13.62
N TYR A 170 -14.74 -7.35 13.15
CA TYR A 170 -15.03 -6.68 11.90
C TYR A 170 -14.95 -7.65 10.71
N LEU A 171 -13.86 -8.38 10.58
CA LEU A 171 -13.69 -9.37 9.51
C LEU A 171 -14.73 -10.50 9.61
N ASN A 172 -15.01 -10.96 10.82
CA ASN A 172 -15.97 -12.05 11.05
C ASN A 172 -17.42 -11.66 10.72
N SER A 173 -17.72 -10.37 10.63
CA SER A 173 -19.05 -9.89 10.24
C SER A 173 -19.36 -10.05 8.74
N PHE A 174 -18.36 -10.30 7.89
CA PHE A 174 -18.56 -10.63 6.48
C PHE A 174 -18.77 -12.13 6.29
N GLN A 175 -19.43 -12.52 5.19
CA GLN A 175 -19.61 -13.92 4.82
C GLN A 175 -18.37 -14.49 4.14
N GLU A 176 -17.69 -13.69 3.33
CA GLU A 176 -16.48 -14.06 2.59
C GLU A 176 -15.42 -12.96 2.74
N ILE A 177 -14.22 -13.38 3.09
CA ILE A 177 -13.00 -12.56 3.09
C ILE A 177 -12.14 -13.04 1.93
N ILE A 178 -11.86 -12.15 0.99
CA ILE A 178 -11.18 -12.50 -0.26
C ILE A 178 -9.85 -11.75 -0.32
N TYR A 179 -8.75 -12.46 -0.18
CA TYR A 179 -7.41 -11.89 -0.30
C TYR A 179 -7.01 -11.77 -1.77
N ALA A 180 -6.66 -10.56 -2.19
CA ALA A 180 -6.20 -10.21 -3.54
C ALA A 180 -4.85 -9.49 -3.47
N GLY A 181 -3.93 -10.01 -2.68
CA GLY A 181 -2.55 -9.54 -2.54
C GLY A 181 -1.56 -10.37 -3.36
N GLU A 182 -0.29 -9.97 -3.31
CA GLU A 182 0.80 -10.70 -3.95
C GLU A 182 0.91 -12.13 -3.37
N LEU A 183 1.20 -13.11 -4.23
CA LEU A 183 1.41 -14.50 -3.82
C LEU A 183 2.91 -14.80 -3.59
N ASP A 184 3.68 -13.79 -3.23
CA ASP A 184 5.06 -13.94 -2.81
C ASP A 184 5.16 -14.39 -1.34
N LYS A 185 6.38 -14.57 -0.84
CA LYS A 185 6.60 -15.05 0.54
C LYS A 185 6.00 -14.14 1.63
N ALA A 186 5.92 -12.83 1.39
CA ALA A 186 5.38 -11.86 2.36
C ALA A 186 3.85 -11.88 2.32
N GLY A 187 3.26 -11.78 1.13
CA GLY A 187 1.81 -11.83 0.92
C GLY A 187 1.20 -13.15 1.37
N MET A 188 1.89 -14.27 1.10
CA MET A 188 1.46 -15.59 1.59
C MET A 188 1.41 -15.66 3.12
N LYS A 189 2.36 -15.05 3.83
CA LYS A 189 2.32 -14.99 5.31
C LYS A 189 1.17 -14.15 5.83
N ALA A 190 0.87 -13.02 5.17
CA ALA A 190 -0.28 -12.19 5.53
C ALA A 190 -1.60 -12.94 5.29
N ALA A 191 -1.75 -13.58 4.14
CA ALA A 191 -2.90 -14.42 3.80
C ALA A 191 -3.08 -15.57 4.81
N GLU A 192 -2.00 -16.28 5.15
CA GLU A 192 -2.03 -17.40 6.12
C GLU A 192 -2.50 -16.95 7.52
N ARG A 193 -2.10 -15.75 7.98
CA ARG A 193 -2.58 -15.20 9.26
C ARG A 193 -4.07 -14.90 9.24
N LEU A 194 -4.58 -14.31 8.17
CA LEU A 194 -6.01 -14.06 8.00
C LEU A 194 -6.79 -15.38 7.89
N TYR A 195 -6.27 -16.34 7.13
CA TYR A 195 -6.86 -17.67 7.01
C TYR A 195 -6.96 -18.39 8.37
N LYS A 196 -5.89 -18.41 9.16
CA LYS A 196 -5.90 -19.05 10.51
C LYS A 196 -6.95 -18.45 11.43
N ALA A 197 -7.25 -17.16 11.27
CA ALA A 197 -8.30 -16.51 12.06
C ALA A 197 -9.71 -16.85 11.58
N LEU A 198 -9.92 -17.01 10.27
CA LEU A 198 -11.24 -17.17 9.64
C LEU A 198 -11.26 -18.25 8.54
N PRO A 199 -10.90 -19.50 8.81
CA PRO A 199 -10.66 -20.52 7.78
C PRO A 199 -11.90 -20.86 6.95
N SER A 200 -13.08 -20.80 7.54
CA SER A 200 -14.34 -21.14 6.83
C SER A 200 -14.81 -20.07 5.85
N LYS A 201 -14.30 -18.85 5.96
CA LYS A 201 -14.71 -17.68 5.18
C LYS A 201 -13.63 -17.14 4.24
N PHE A 202 -12.43 -17.74 4.26
CA PHE A 202 -11.28 -17.17 3.58
C PHE A 202 -11.08 -17.76 2.18
N TYR A 203 -10.90 -16.85 1.23
CA TYR A 203 -10.66 -17.11 -0.18
C TYR A 203 -9.51 -16.26 -0.67
N TYR A 204 -8.98 -16.56 -1.86
CA TYR A 204 -7.97 -15.74 -2.51
C TYR A 204 -8.24 -15.56 -4.00
N VAL A 205 -7.73 -14.50 -4.57
CA VAL A 205 -7.73 -14.23 -6.02
C VAL A 205 -6.40 -14.71 -6.60
N PRO A 206 -6.38 -15.63 -7.57
CA PRO A 206 -5.14 -16.12 -8.17
C PRO A 206 -4.60 -15.11 -9.19
N LEU A 207 -3.87 -14.09 -8.73
CA LEU A 207 -3.21 -13.08 -9.58
C LEU A 207 -1.96 -13.69 -10.24
N THR A 208 -2.14 -14.56 -11.25
CA THR A 208 -1.03 -15.27 -11.89
C THR A 208 -0.43 -14.54 -13.09
N LYS A 209 -1.19 -13.61 -13.68
CA LYS A 209 -0.77 -12.82 -14.85
C LYS A 209 -0.06 -11.53 -14.44
N TRP A 210 -0.48 -10.93 -13.35
CA TRP A 210 0.05 -9.66 -12.83
C TRP A 210 0.60 -9.87 -11.43
N LYS A 211 1.56 -9.04 -11.08
CA LYS A 211 2.11 -9.03 -9.72
C LYS A 211 1.05 -8.59 -8.71
N ASP A 212 0.33 -7.52 -9.05
CA ASP A 212 -0.66 -6.89 -8.20
C ASP A 212 -1.81 -6.28 -9.02
N ALA A 213 -2.85 -5.82 -8.35
CA ALA A 213 -4.03 -5.26 -9.00
C ALA A 213 -3.76 -3.91 -9.70
N ASN A 214 -2.80 -3.13 -9.21
CA ASN A 214 -2.43 -1.88 -9.85
C ASN A 214 -1.65 -2.12 -11.15
N GLU A 215 -0.81 -3.14 -11.21
CA GLU A 215 -0.14 -3.54 -12.45
C GLU A 215 -1.17 -3.92 -13.53
N ALA A 216 -2.19 -4.70 -13.17
CA ALA A 216 -3.27 -5.06 -14.08
C ALA A 216 -4.01 -3.83 -14.63
N LEU A 217 -4.36 -2.89 -13.74
CA LEU A 217 -5.04 -1.64 -14.13
C LEU A 217 -4.16 -0.81 -15.08
N MET A 218 -2.88 -0.64 -14.76
CA MET A 218 -1.91 0.11 -15.56
C MET A 218 -1.66 -0.52 -16.94
N ALA A 219 -1.80 -1.85 -17.05
CA ALA A 219 -1.71 -2.58 -18.31
C ALA A 219 -2.98 -2.48 -19.16
N GLY A 220 -4.06 -1.89 -18.65
CA GLY A 220 -5.36 -1.85 -19.34
C GLY A 220 -6.19 -3.13 -19.20
N ASP A 221 -5.78 -4.04 -18.33
CA ASP A 221 -6.40 -5.36 -18.12
C ASP A 221 -7.48 -5.35 -17.01
N GLY A 222 -8.07 -4.19 -16.71
CA GLY A 222 -9.05 -4.04 -15.63
C GLY A 222 -10.25 -4.97 -15.73
N ASP A 223 -10.76 -5.24 -16.93
CA ASP A 223 -11.88 -6.18 -17.14
C ASP A 223 -11.45 -7.63 -16.82
N GLU A 224 -10.26 -8.05 -17.23
CA GLU A 224 -9.76 -9.39 -16.93
C GLU A 224 -9.50 -9.56 -15.42
N LEU A 225 -8.94 -8.52 -14.76
CA LEU A 225 -8.80 -8.47 -13.32
C LEU A 225 -10.15 -8.62 -12.61
N LYS A 226 -11.18 -7.90 -13.06
CA LYS A 226 -12.55 -8.02 -12.55
C LYS A 226 -13.06 -9.47 -12.60
N TRP A 227 -12.96 -10.10 -13.75
CA TRP A 227 -13.44 -11.49 -13.91
C TRP A 227 -12.65 -12.48 -13.08
N THR A 228 -11.35 -12.27 -12.90
CA THR A 228 -10.50 -13.06 -12.01
C THR A 228 -10.92 -12.88 -10.55
N ALA A 229 -11.14 -11.64 -10.11
CA ALA A 229 -11.53 -11.32 -8.75
C ALA A 229 -12.93 -11.86 -8.39
N LEU A 230 -13.86 -11.88 -9.34
CA LEU A 230 -15.21 -12.41 -9.12
C LEU A 230 -15.26 -13.95 -8.98
N ARG A 231 -14.15 -14.65 -9.27
CA ARG A 231 -14.01 -16.12 -9.17
C ARG A 231 -12.92 -16.51 -8.15
N PRO A 232 -13.04 -16.07 -6.89
CA PRO A 232 -12.04 -16.39 -5.89
C PRO A 232 -12.01 -17.89 -5.63
N GLN A 233 -10.85 -18.39 -5.24
CA GLN A 233 -10.61 -19.78 -4.89
C GLN A 233 -10.56 -19.94 -3.37
N ARG A 234 -10.96 -21.09 -2.86
CA ARG A 234 -10.76 -21.41 -1.45
C ARG A 234 -9.28 -21.56 -1.15
N TRP A 235 -8.90 -20.99 -0.02
CA TRP A 235 -7.58 -21.24 0.53
C TRP A 235 -7.56 -22.65 1.14
N THR A 236 -6.59 -23.48 0.73
CA THR A 236 -6.44 -24.88 1.18
C THR A 236 -5.07 -25.10 1.82
#